data_7c37c3e04cfc6beb97a6778689b20c04
#
_entry.id   7c37c3e04cfc6beb97a6778689b20c04
#
_cell.length_a   1.000
_cell.length_b   1.000
_cell.length_c   1.000
_cell.angle_alpha   90.00
_cell.angle_beta   90.00
_cell.angle_gamma   90.00
#
_symmetry.space_group_name_H-M   'P 1'
#
loop_
_entity.id
_entity.type
_entity.pdbx_description
1 polymer ?
#
loop_
_entity_poly.entity_id
_entity_poly.type
_entity_poly.pdbx_seq_one_letter_code
_entity_poly.pdbx_strand_id
1 'polypeptide(L)'
;SLIQLGESSDGQFTYLNGLIPKTKGVTIYDYFNNTFVSLPKLLKKQKPGIECRMVIPTSSKTWRQDGVCIQYGFDKLYSRKEYTLSNYKENWLNDKLLFEYAASIDKNSKQPFFSLILTSSTHSPYTKAVEDYLIPFPDTYSEELKNYLSNVHYMDKYLGKYLNFLKENHLYHNSLIIIAS
;
A
#
# COMPACT_ATOMS: atom_id res chain seq x y z
N SER A 1 -5.98 4.90 -14.46
CA SER A 1 -6.34 5.56 -13.20
C SER A 1 -6.77 7.01 -13.44
N LEU A 2 -7.72 7.51 -12.67
CA LEU A 2 -8.20 8.91 -12.76
C LEU A 2 -7.30 9.87 -11.96
N ILE A 3 -6.05 9.52 -11.76
CA ILE A 3 -5.09 10.33 -10.99
C ILE A 3 -4.46 11.34 -11.93
N GLN A 4 -4.83 12.60 -11.81
CA GLN A 4 -4.41 13.64 -12.77
C GLN A 4 -2.94 14.01 -12.69
N LEU A 5 -2.30 13.85 -11.51
CA LEU A 5 -0.90 14.22 -11.29
C LEU A 5 0.02 13.02 -11.03
N GLY A 6 -0.50 11.79 -11.07
CA GLY A 6 0.28 10.59 -10.79
C GLY A 6 0.72 10.43 -9.31
N GLU A 7 0.16 11.23 -8.40
CA GLU A 7 0.48 11.18 -6.98
C GLU A 7 -0.23 10.02 -6.29
N SER A 8 0.51 9.20 -5.57
CA SER A 8 -0.05 8.05 -4.82
C SER A 8 -1.10 8.47 -3.78
N SER A 9 -0.96 9.66 -3.20
CA SER A 9 -1.92 10.23 -2.25
C SER A 9 -3.27 10.56 -2.90
N ASP A 10 -3.28 11.00 -4.14
CA ASP A 10 -4.51 11.25 -4.91
C ASP A 10 -5.20 9.94 -5.30
N GLY A 11 -4.43 8.88 -5.57
CA GLY A 11 -4.95 7.52 -5.73
C GLY A 11 -5.65 7.04 -4.47
N GLN A 12 -5.00 7.16 -3.32
CA GLN A 12 -5.60 6.82 -2.03
C GLN A 12 -6.88 7.64 -1.77
N PHE A 13 -6.85 8.95 -2.08
CA PHE A 13 -8.02 9.80 -1.94
C PHE A 13 -9.18 9.29 -2.78
N THR A 14 -8.94 8.94 -4.05
CA THR A 14 -9.95 8.43 -4.97
C THR A 14 -10.54 7.12 -4.48
N TYR A 15 -9.71 6.12 -4.15
CA TYR A 15 -10.17 4.78 -3.77
C TYR A 15 -10.86 4.74 -2.41
N LEU A 16 -10.41 5.59 -1.48
CA LEU A 16 -10.95 5.58 -0.11
C LEU A 16 -12.17 6.47 0.07
N ASN A 17 -12.32 7.52 -0.73
CA ASN A 17 -13.41 8.49 -0.58
C ASN A 17 -14.39 8.48 -1.76
N GLY A 18 -14.07 7.80 -2.86
CA GLY A 18 -14.94 7.81 -4.06
C GLY A 18 -15.02 9.17 -4.74
N LEU A 19 -14.02 10.04 -4.56
CA LEU A 19 -14.00 11.40 -5.07
C LEU A 19 -12.84 11.60 -6.04
N ILE A 20 -13.00 12.52 -6.98
CA ILE A 20 -11.94 12.91 -7.90
C ILE A 20 -11.03 13.92 -7.18
N PRO A 21 -9.70 13.74 -7.20
CA PRO A 21 -8.79 14.68 -6.61
C PRO A 21 -8.75 16.00 -7.37
N LYS A 22 -8.23 17.05 -6.75
CA LYS A 22 -8.07 18.35 -7.40
C LYS A 22 -7.06 18.28 -8.56
N THR A 23 -7.22 19.20 -9.50
CA THR A 23 -6.38 19.24 -10.72
C THR A 23 -4.99 19.86 -10.53
N LYS A 24 -4.77 20.58 -9.43
CA LYS A 24 -3.50 21.25 -9.10
C LYS A 24 -3.19 21.11 -7.63
N GLY A 25 -1.92 20.83 -7.31
CA GLY A 25 -1.44 20.60 -5.94
C GLY A 25 -1.88 19.22 -5.41
N VAL A 26 -1.63 18.96 -4.16
CA VAL A 26 -1.87 17.68 -3.51
C VAL A 26 -3.14 17.75 -2.68
N THR A 27 -4.16 16.99 -3.05
CA THR A 27 -5.51 17.04 -2.44
C THR A 27 -5.48 16.89 -0.93
N ILE A 28 -4.68 15.97 -0.44
CA ILE A 28 -4.59 15.66 0.99
C ILE A 28 -3.98 16.81 1.82
N TYR A 29 -3.09 17.62 1.25
CA TYR A 29 -2.53 18.77 1.95
C TYR A 29 -3.51 19.94 2.00
N ASP A 30 -4.19 20.21 0.87
CA ASP A 30 -5.04 21.38 0.76
C ASP A 30 -6.39 21.22 1.47
N TYR A 31 -6.89 19.99 1.53
CA TYR A 31 -8.17 19.67 2.19
C TYR A 31 -8.01 18.81 3.43
N PHE A 32 -6.84 18.87 4.07
CA PHE A 32 -6.52 18.06 5.24
C PHE A 32 -7.51 18.23 6.39
N ASN A 33 -8.09 19.42 6.56
CA ASN A 33 -9.04 19.71 7.63
C ASN A 33 -10.50 19.36 7.27
N ASN A 34 -10.75 18.89 6.05
CA ASN A 34 -12.10 18.51 5.64
C ASN A 34 -12.48 17.14 6.23
N THR A 35 -13.79 16.97 6.45
CA THR A 35 -14.34 15.67 6.82
C THR A 35 -14.81 14.94 5.57
N PHE A 36 -14.30 13.71 5.38
CA PHE A 36 -14.71 12.84 4.27
C PHE A 36 -15.50 11.64 4.76
N VAL A 37 -16.45 11.21 3.92
CA VAL A 37 -17.06 9.88 4.04
C VAL A 37 -16.13 8.91 3.33
N SER A 38 -15.44 8.08 4.10
CA SER A 38 -14.41 7.19 3.58
C SER A 38 -14.81 5.73 3.72
N LEU A 39 -14.19 4.85 2.92
CA LEU A 39 -14.45 3.42 2.98
C LEU A 39 -14.28 2.84 4.40
N PRO A 40 -13.22 3.13 5.18
CA PRO A 40 -13.10 2.65 6.55
C PRO A 40 -14.27 3.08 7.45
N LYS A 41 -14.71 4.34 7.36
CA LYS A 41 -15.87 4.83 8.14
C LYS A 41 -17.16 4.13 7.75
N LEU A 42 -17.38 3.89 6.46
CA LEU A 42 -18.55 3.15 5.96
C LEU A 42 -18.53 1.69 6.43
N LEU A 43 -17.37 1.03 6.33
CA LEU A 43 -17.22 -0.35 6.81
C LEU A 43 -17.52 -0.46 8.30
N LYS A 44 -17.03 0.44 9.13
CA LYS A 44 -17.32 0.46 10.57
C LYS A 44 -18.80 0.71 10.88
N LYS A 45 -19.47 1.53 10.07
CA LYS A 45 -20.92 1.74 10.19
C LYS A 45 -21.71 0.49 9.85
N GLN A 46 -21.31 -0.25 8.81
CA GLN A 46 -21.98 -1.48 8.37
C GLN A 46 -21.63 -2.69 9.24
N LYS A 47 -20.41 -2.75 9.73
CA LYS A 47 -19.90 -3.86 10.54
C LYS A 47 -19.21 -3.32 11.80
N PRO A 48 -19.95 -3.02 12.86
CA PRO A 48 -19.35 -2.59 14.13
C PRO A 48 -18.33 -3.62 14.63
N GLY A 49 -17.17 -3.16 15.05
CA GLY A 49 -16.07 -4.00 15.51
C GLY A 49 -15.05 -4.42 14.43
N ILE A 50 -15.27 -4.06 13.15
CA ILE A 50 -14.24 -4.24 12.12
C ILE A 50 -13.02 -3.37 12.44
N GLU A 51 -11.82 -3.96 12.41
CA GLU A 51 -10.57 -3.21 12.49
C GLU A 51 -10.15 -2.73 11.11
N CYS A 52 -9.95 -1.44 10.92
CA CYS A 52 -9.43 -0.83 9.70
C CYS A 52 -7.99 -0.39 9.91
N ARG A 53 -7.06 -0.84 9.06
CA ARG A 53 -5.63 -0.57 9.21
C ARG A 53 -4.95 -0.21 7.90
N MET A 54 -3.87 0.56 8.00
CA MET A 54 -2.96 0.87 6.91
C MET A 54 -1.60 0.24 7.18
N VAL A 55 -1.00 -0.36 6.16
CA VAL A 55 0.36 -0.88 6.17
C VAL A 55 1.14 -0.17 5.06
N ILE A 56 2.11 0.66 5.44
CA ILE A 56 2.84 1.52 4.50
C ILE A 56 4.34 1.27 4.57
N PRO A 57 5.06 1.40 3.45
CA PRO A 57 6.50 1.10 3.39
C PRO A 57 7.38 2.22 3.93
N THR A 58 6.80 3.40 4.20
CA THR A 58 7.51 4.64 4.51
C THR A 58 7.31 5.06 5.96
N SER A 59 7.92 6.19 6.34
CA SER A 59 7.57 6.88 7.58
C SER A 59 6.11 7.32 7.57
N SER A 60 5.47 7.30 8.73
CA SER A 60 4.10 7.82 8.91
C SER A 60 3.95 9.29 8.52
N LYS A 61 5.04 10.06 8.54
CA LYS A 61 5.04 11.47 8.13
C LYS A 61 5.09 11.67 6.62
N THR A 62 5.54 10.66 5.84
CA THR A 62 5.52 10.73 4.39
C THR A 62 4.09 10.91 3.91
N TRP A 63 3.85 11.95 3.10
CA TRP A 63 2.51 12.35 2.62
C TRP A 63 1.42 12.40 3.72
N ARG A 64 1.82 12.78 4.95
CA ARG A 64 0.91 12.91 6.10
C ARG A 64 0.07 11.65 6.34
N GLN A 65 0.63 10.46 6.15
CA GLN A 65 -0.11 9.20 6.30
C GLN A 65 -0.68 8.99 7.70
N ASP A 66 -0.04 9.54 8.73
CA ASP A 66 -0.58 9.59 10.09
C ASP A 66 -1.89 10.38 10.18
N GLY A 67 -1.95 11.53 9.52
CA GLY A 67 -3.18 12.32 9.44
C GLY A 67 -4.25 11.66 8.58
N VAL A 68 -3.85 11.07 7.44
CA VAL A 68 -4.76 10.29 6.56
C VAL A 68 -5.40 9.15 7.32
N CYS A 69 -4.61 8.41 8.07
CA CYS A 69 -5.09 7.31 8.90
C CYS A 69 -6.25 7.76 9.81
N ILE A 70 -6.05 8.86 10.53
CA ILE A 70 -7.07 9.43 11.44
C ILE A 70 -8.26 9.98 10.65
N GLN A 71 -7.99 10.80 9.63
CA GLN A 71 -9.02 11.51 8.86
C GLN A 71 -9.96 10.56 8.12
N TYR A 72 -9.42 9.44 7.57
CA TYR A 72 -10.22 8.45 6.86
C TYR A 72 -10.76 7.35 7.77
N GLY A 73 -10.48 7.41 9.07
CA GLY A 73 -11.09 6.54 10.07
C GLY A 73 -10.44 5.16 10.18
N PHE A 74 -9.17 5.03 9.84
CA PHE A 74 -8.41 3.84 10.18
C PHE A 74 -8.11 3.80 11.69
N ASP A 75 -8.01 2.61 12.24
CA ASP A 75 -7.72 2.40 13.67
C ASP A 75 -6.22 2.30 13.93
N LYS A 76 -5.47 1.78 12.96
CA LYS A 76 -4.04 1.53 13.09
C LYS A 76 -3.28 1.91 11.82
N LEU A 77 -2.08 2.43 12.02
CA LEU A 77 -1.10 2.69 10.98
C LEU A 77 0.18 1.94 11.31
N TYR A 78 0.54 0.99 10.46
CA TYR A 78 1.80 0.28 10.52
C TYR A 78 2.76 0.91 9.49
N SER A 79 3.71 1.66 9.98
CA SER A 79 4.67 2.42 9.18
C SER A 79 6.09 1.84 9.31
N ARG A 80 7.04 2.40 8.59
CA ARG A 80 8.44 1.96 8.63
C ARG A 80 9.01 1.88 10.07
N LYS A 81 8.50 2.67 11.00
CA LYS A 81 8.99 2.72 12.39
C LYS A 81 8.65 1.44 13.17
N GLU A 82 7.51 0.82 12.90
CA GLU A 82 7.04 -0.38 13.60
C GLU A 82 7.71 -1.66 13.10
N TYR A 83 8.44 -1.59 11.98
CA TYR A 83 9.19 -2.72 11.44
C TYR A 83 10.50 -2.89 12.21
N THR A 84 10.57 -3.87 13.05
CA THR A 84 11.77 -4.24 13.82
C THR A 84 12.73 -5.06 12.95
N LEU A 85 13.32 -4.44 11.94
CA LEU A 85 14.35 -5.05 11.13
C LEU A 85 15.70 -4.44 11.51
N SER A 86 16.43 -5.12 12.38
CA SER A 86 17.70 -4.66 12.96
C SER A 86 18.79 -4.29 11.93
N ASN A 87 18.69 -4.79 10.69
CA ASN A 87 19.70 -4.61 9.66
C ASN A 87 19.22 -3.88 8.40
N TYR A 88 17.97 -3.43 8.33
CA TYR A 88 17.46 -2.76 7.15
C TYR A 88 17.68 -1.25 7.24
N LYS A 89 18.60 -0.73 6.43
CA LYS A 89 19.05 0.68 6.47
C LYS A 89 18.28 1.63 5.55
N GLU A 90 17.46 1.09 4.64
CA GLU A 90 16.73 1.94 3.70
C GLU A 90 15.55 2.67 4.36
N ASN A 91 15.25 3.86 3.84
CA ASN A 91 14.13 4.67 4.33
C ASN A 91 12.76 4.08 3.96
N TRP A 92 12.69 3.28 2.90
CA TRP A 92 11.47 2.65 2.40
C TRP A 92 11.64 1.14 2.35
N LEU A 93 10.65 0.40 2.80
CA LEU A 93 10.63 -1.06 2.65
C LEU A 93 10.38 -1.43 1.19
N ASN A 94 11.05 -2.45 0.71
CA ASN A 94 10.65 -3.12 -0.52
C ASN A 94 9.37 -3.96 -0.30
N ASP A 95 8.72 -4.36 -1.39
CA ASP A 95 7.42 -5.05 -1.31
C ASP A 95 7.52 -6.45 -0.71
N LYS A 96 8.68 -7.11 -0.79
CA LYS A 96 8.92 -8.37 -0.06
C LYS A 96 8.67 -8.20 1.43
N LEU A 97 9.42 -7.28 2.04
CA LEU A 97 9.35 -7.01 3.48
C LEU A 97 7.98 -6.48 3.88
N LEU A 98 7.38 -5.64 3.03
CA LEU A 98 6.05 -5.09 3.26
C LEU A 98 4.99 -6.19 3.33
N PHE A 99 4.95 -7.11 2.36
CA PHE A 99 3.99 -8.21 2.35
C PHE A 99 4.25 -9.25 3.44
N GLU A 100 5.51 -9.56 3.76
CA GLU A 100 5.87 -10.42 4.88
C GLU A 100 5.35 -9.85 6.21
N TYR A 101 5.47 -8.55 6.38
CA TYR A 101 4.94 -7.87 7.57
C TYR A 101 3.42 -7.84 7.60
N ALA A 102 2.77 -7.45 6.50
CA ALA A 102 1.32 -7.50 6.39
C ALA A 102 0.78 -8.89 6.74
N ALA A 103 1.43 -9.94 6.23
CA ALA A 103 1.09 -11.33 6.56
C ALA A 103 1.20 -11.62 8.06
N SER A 104 2.24 -11.12 8.73
CA SER A 104 2.42 -11.31 10.18
C SER A 104 1.34 -10.62 11.01
N ILE A 105 0.88 -9.45 10.57
CA ILE A 105 -0.23 -8.72 11.18
C ILE A 105 -1.54 -9.48 10.96
N ASP A 106 -1.82 -9.90 9.72
CA ASP A 106 -3.07 -10.54 9.33
C ASP A 106 -3.27 -11.88 10.03
N LYS A 107 -2.19 -12.65 10.20
CA LYS A 107 -2.21 -13.94 10.92
C LYS A 107 -2.75 -13.83 12.35
N ASN A 108 -2.42 -12.74 13.02
CA ASN A 108 -2.76 -12.51 14.42
C ASN A 108 -3.99 -11.62 14.61
N SER A 109 -4.68 -11.26 13.52
CA SER A 109 -5.79 -10.32 13.58
C SER A 109 -7.12 -11.00 13.85
N LYS A 110 -7.93 -10.33 14.66
CA LYS A 110 -9.34 -10.70 14.79
C LYS A 110 -10.09 -10.34 13.52
N GLN A 111 -10.93 -11.22 13.06
CA GLN A 111 -11.82 -10.98 11.92
C GLN A 111 -13.17 -10.41 12.38
N PRO A 112 -13.82 -9.61 11.55
CA PRO A 112 -13.34 -9.10 10.27
C PRO A 112 -12.37 -7.93 10.40
N PHE A 113 -11.55 -7.73 9.38
CA PHE A 113 -10.67 -6.56 9.27
C PHE A 113 -10.63 -6.01 7.83
N PHE A 114 -10.28 -4.74 7.70
CA PHE A 114 -9.93 -4.09 6.43
C PHE A 114 -8.47 -3.68 6.47
N SER A 115 -7.68 -4.13 5.50
CA SER A 115 -6.25 -3.84 5.39
C SER A 115 -5.96 -3.11 4.08
N LEU A 116 -5.43 -1.89 4.17
CA LEU A 116 -4.86 -1.17 3.02
C LEU A 116 -3.35 -1.37 3.06
N ILE A 117 -2.78 -1.97 2.01
CA ILE A 117 -1.34 -2.18 1.86
C ILE A 117 -0.86 -1.29 0.72
N LEU A 118 0.05 -0.36 0.99
CA LEU A 118 0.63 0.54 0.01
C LEU A 118 2.01 0.02 -0.42
N THR A 119 2.14 -0.40 -1.68
CA THR A 119 3.40 -0.90 -2.24
C THR A 119 4.37 0.21 -2.62
N SER A 120 5.65 -0.08 -2.79
CA SER A 120 6.68 0.92 -3.07
C SER A 120 7.74 0.52 -4.10
N SER A 121 7.87 -0.76 -4.44
CA SER A 121 8.99 -1.19 -5.29
C SER A 121 8.92 -0.60 -6.70
N THR A 122 7.73 -0.28 -7.18
CA THR A 122 7.50 0.38 -8.47
C THR A 122 7.66 1.91 -8.43
N HIS A 123 8.12 2.48 -7.31
CA HIS A 123 8.41 3.91 -7.21
C HIS A 123 9.79 4.24 -7.81
N SER A 124 9.87 5.36 -8.54
CA SER A 124 11.16 5.90 -9.03
C SER A 124 12.15 6.09 -7.86
N PRO A 125 13.44 5.83 -8.05
CA PRO A 125 14.19 5.48 -9.25
C PRO A 125 14.23 3.98 -9.60
N TYR A 126 13.30 3.16 -9.17
CA TYR A 126 13.15 1.74 -9.52
C TYR A 126 14.32 0.85 -9.07
N THR A 127 14.88 1.11 -7.89
CA THR A 127 16.09 0.43 -7.39
C THR A 127 15.81 -0.65 -6.33
N LYS A 128 14.53 -0.90 -5.99
CA LYS A 128 14.16 -1.76 -4.86
C LYS A 128 14.28 -3.26 -5.11
N ALA A 129 14.25 -3.68 -6.37
CA ALA A 129 14.22 -5.09 -6.78
C ALA A 129 15.52 -5.59 -7.40
N VAL A 130 16.66 -5.03 -7.02
CA VAL A 130 17.96 -5.25 -7.67
C VAL A 130 18.46 -6.71 -7.58
N GLU A 131 17.87 -7.54 -6.72
CA GLU A 131 18.33 -8.91 -6.50
C GLU A 131 17.79 -9.94 -7.50
N ASP A 132 16.76 -9.59 -8.29
CA ASP A 132 16.04 -10.56 -9.13
C ASP A 132 15.71 -9.99 -10.53
N TYR A 133 16.70 -9.66 -11.33
CA TYR A 133 16.49 -9.51 -12.78
C TYR A 133 16.13 -10.87 -13.39
N LEU A 134 14.90 -11.30 -13.21
CA LEU A 134 14.45 -12.63 -13.63
C LEU A 134 13.94 -12.67 -15.06
N ILE A 135 13.86 -11.53 -15.74
CA ILE A 135 13.31 -11.43 -17.09
C ILE A 135 14.44 -10.99 -18.03
N PRO A 136 14.77 -11.78 -19.08
CA PRO A 136 15.64 -11.30 -20.14
C PRO A 136 14.92 -10.19 -20.91
N PHE A 137 15.49 -9.00 -20.92
CA PHE A 137 14.97 -7.86 -21.67
C PHE A 137 15.70 -7.70 -23.00
N PRO A 138 15.02 -7.23 -24.06
CA PRO A 138 15.69 -6.81 -25.28
C PRO A 138 16.75 -5.73 -25.01
N ASP A 139 17.86 -5.78 -25.74
CA ASP A 139 18.93 -4.78 -25.62
C ASP A 139 18.46 -3.36 -25.98
N THR A 140 17.37 -3.25 -26.74
CA THR A 140 16.74 -1.98 -27.13
C THR A 140 16.04 -1.24 -25.96
N TYR A 141 15.80 -1.92 -24.84
CA TYR A 141 15.16 -1.30 -23.69
C TYR A 141 16.18 -0.42 -22.92
N SER A 142 15.74 0.75 -22.50
CA SER A 142 16.52 1.59 -21.57
C SER A 142 16.67 0.90 -20.22
N GLU A 143 17.75 1.20 -19.50
CA GLU A 143 17.96 0.69 -18.14
C GLU A 143 16.82 1.08 -17.18
N GLU A 144 16.26 2.28 -17.33
CA GLU A 144 15.12 2.72 -16.53
C GLU A 144 13.89 1.84 -16.78
N LEU A 145 13.60 1.50 -18.04
CA LEU A 145 12.49 0.61 -18.39
C LEU A 145 12.72 -0.81 -17.85
N LYS A 146 13.92 -1.34 -17.99
CA LYS A 146 14.28 -2.65 -17.43
C LYS A 146 14.10 -2.67 -15.91
N ASN A 147 14.57 -1.63 -15.23
CA ASN A 147 14.41 -1.48 -13.78
C ASN A 147 12.94 -1.39 -13.38
N TYR A 148 12.14 -0.59 -14.06
CA TYR A 148 10.71 -0.49 -13.81
C TYR A 148 10.01 -1.84 -13.95
N LEU A 149 10.19 -2.54 -15.08
CA LEU A 149 9.57 -3.83 -15.33
C LEU A 149 10.04 -4.90 -14.34
N SER A 150 11.31 -4.88 -13.93
CA SER A 150 11.84 -5.76 -12.89
C SER A 150 11.16 -5.51 -11.54
N ASN A 151 10.92 -4.26 -11.18
CA ASN A 151 10.22 -3.92 -9.95
C ASN A 151 8.72 -4.29 -9.99
N VAL A 152 8.07 -4.19 -11.16
CA VAL A 152 6.70 -4.69 -11.34
C VAL A 152 6.65 -6.20 -11.15
N HIS A 153 7.56 -6.95 -11.76
CA HIS A 153 7.67 -8.40 -11.58
C HIS A 153 7.96 -8.79 -10.12
N TYR A 154 8.85 -8.04 -9.47
CA TYR A 154 9.16 -8.24 -8.05
C TYR A 154 7.93 -8.05 -7.16
N MET A 155 7.18 -6.98 -7.37
CA MET A 155 5.93 -6.71 -6.65
C MET A 155 4.92 -7.85 -6.87
N ASP A 156 4.69 -8.25 -8.12
CA ASP A 156 3.78 -9.35 -8.47
C ASP A 156 4.17 -10.67 -7.80
N LYS A 157 5.46 -11.02 -7.81
CA LYS A 157 6.01 -12.21 -7.13
C LYS A 157 5.66 -12.24 -5.64
N TYR A 158 5.84 -11.12 -4.94
CA TYR A 158 5.59 -11.07 -3.50
C TYR A 158 4.13 -10.89 -3.15
N LEU A 159 3.34 -10.25 -4.00
CA LEU A 159 1.89 -10.29 -3.93
C LEU A 159 1.38 -11.74 -4.05
N GLY A 160 1.89 -12.51 -5.02
CA GLY A 160 1.56 -13.92 -5.17
C GLY A 160 1.85 -14.73 -3.91
N LYS A 161 3.00 -14.50 -3.26
CA LYS A 161 3.34 -15.14 -1.97
C LYS A 161 2.37 -14.73 -0.85
N TYR A 162 2.00 -13.47 -0.79
CA TYR A 162 1.03 -12.98 0.19
C TYR A 162 -0.36 -13.60 -0.03
N LEU A 163 -0.82 -13.71 -1.29
CA LEU A 163 -2.08 -14.39 -1.61
C LEU A 163 -2.07 -15.88 -1.22
N ASN A 164 -0.93 -16.56 -1.41
CA ASN A 164 -0.76 -17.95 -0.96
C ASN A 164 -0.78 -18.05 0.56
N PHE A 165 -0.11 -17.14 1.27
CA PHE A 165 -0.20 -17.04 2.73
C PHE A 165 -1.67 -16.89 3.20
N LEU A 166 -2.47 -16.03 2.55
CA LEU A 166 -3.89 -15.89 2.89
C LEU A 166 -4.67 -17.20 2.68
N LYS A 167 -4.37 -17.96 1.63
CA LYS A 167 -4.98 -19.29 1.38
C LYS A 167 -4.62 -20.29 2.48
N GLU A 168 -3.34 -20.39 2.81
CA GLU A 168 -2.82 -21.31 3.83
C GLU A 168 -3.36 -21.02 5.24
N ASN A 169 -3.70 -19.75 5.52
CA ASN A 169 -4.25 -19.31 6.81
C ASN A 169 -5.79 -19.15 6.79
N HIS A 170 -6.47 -19.68 5.79
CA HIS A 170 -7.94 -19.65 5.65
C HIS A 170 -8.56 -18.25 5.62
N LEU A 171 -7.77 -17.25 5.22
CA LEU A 171 -8.21 -15.86 5.09
C LEU A 171 -8.72 -15.54 3.68
N TYR A 172 -8.24 -16.24 2.65
CA TYR A 172 -8.50 -15.92 1.24
C TYR A 172 -9.97 -16.05 0.84
N HIS A 173 -10.62 -17.18 1.17
CA HIS A 173 -11.97 -17.49 0.69
C HIS A 173 -13.07 -16.57 1.24
N ASN A 174 -12.82 -15.91 2.37
CA ASN A 174 -13.73 -14.98 3.01
C ASN A 174 -13.29 -13.51 2.83
N SER A 175 -12.41 -13.24 1.88
CA SER A 175 -11.88 -11.92 1.61
C SER A 175 -12.29 -11.39 0.24
N LEU A 176 -12.59 -10.10 0.17
CA LEU A 176 -12.60 -9.33 -1.07
C LEU A 176 -11.23 -8.69 -1.22
N ILE A 177 -10.51 -9.01 -2.31
CA ILE A 177 -9.19 -8.47 -2.62
C ILE A 177 -9.32 -7.52 -3.79
N ILE A 178 -8.85 -6.28 -3.60
CA ILE A 178 -8.85 -5.23 -4.62
C ILE A 178 -7.41 -4.81 -4.86
N ILE A 179 -6.96 -4.88 -6.10
CA ILE A 179 -5.66 -4.39 -6.55
C ILE A 179 -5.92 -3.17 -7.42
N ALA A 180 -5.32 -2.04 -7.05
CA ALA A 180 -5.52 -0.77 -7.73
C ALA A 180 -4.18 -0.05 -7.94
N SER A 181 -4.06 0.71 -9.08
CA SER A 181 -2.87 1.49 -9.47
C SER A 181 -3.28 2.86 -10.04
#